data_c4189ce7a99e44b07d14b404864a3ad2
#
_entry.id   c4189ce7a99e44b07d14b404864a3ad2
#
_cell.length_a   1.000
_cell.length_b   1.000
_cell.length_c   1.000
_cell.angle_alpha   90.00
_cell.angle_beta   90.00
_cell.angle_gamma   90.00
#
_symmetry.space_group_name_H-M   'P 1'
#
loop_
_entity.id
_entity.type
_entity.pdbx_description
1 polymer ?
#
loop_
_entity_poly.entity_id
_entity_poly.type
_entity_poly.pdbx_seq_one_letter_code
_entity_poly.pdbx_strand_id
1 'polypeptide(L)'
;MSEAIVLHQWEISPFCQKVARVLKHKGLAYESINYNGVLGAKVGRLSKVGKVPVLDIDGHRIQDSTRIARYLDEHYPESPLYPLDPQQRAQAELWEDWSDELLYWFEVYFRLKDPVAIDQAVRIACEGRSAVERLPIKLTLKAGLGLQLFSQGLGRMQREDVESDFLRHLDRIETVLENSGWLVGEAISIADIAVGSQLIEVDRTSARMRPELQNRPRLSAWMEKVKSI
;
A
#
# COMPACT_ATOMS: atom_id res chain seq x y z
N MET A 1 -12.23 29.57 5.77
CA MET A 1 -11.46 28.53 6.49
C MET A 1 -11.49 27.32 5.59
N SER A 2 -10.34 26.80 5.14
CA SER A 2 -10.32 25.54 4.39
C SER A 2 -10.89 24.44 5.28
N GLU A 3 -11.80 23.64 4.75
CA GLU A 3 -12.26 22.44 5.45
C GLU A 3 -11.07 21.54 5.74
N ALA A 4 -11.11 20.85 6.91
CA ALA A 4 -10.05 19.92 7.27
C ALA A 4 -10.01 18.75 6.29
N ILE A 5 -8.81 18.38 5.83
CA ILE A 5 -8.60 17.17 5.03
C ILE A 5 -8.72 15.97 5.97
N VAL A 6 -9.60 15.01 5.66
CA VAL A 6 -9.82 13.82 6.49
C VAL A 6 -9.58 12.55 5.71
N LEU A 7 -8.59 11.75 6.13
CA LEU A 7 -8.29 10.44 5.58
C LEU A 7 -8.98 9.34 6.40
N HIS A 8 -9.97 8.69 5.80
CA HIS A 8 -10.56 7.47 6.33
C HIS A 8 -9.70 6.28 5.93
N GLN A 9 -9.12 5.58 6.89
CA GLN A 9 -8.12 4.56 6.63
C GLN A 9 -8.23 3.33 7.52
N TRP A 10 -7.55 2.28 7.10
CA TRP A 10 -7.21 1.13 7.92
C TRP A 10 -5.69 1.01 7.94
N GLU A 11 -5.11 1.03 9.14
CA GLU A 11 -3.65 1.13 9.34
C GLU A 11 -2.85 0.06 8.59
N ILE A 12 -3.40 -1.15 8.49
CA ILE A 12 -2.75 -2.28 7.81
C ILE A 12 -2.87 -2.24 6.27
N SER A 13 -3.62 -1.29 5.71
CA SER A 13 -3.86 -1.24 4.27
C SER A 13 -2.73 -0.51 3.54
N PRO A 14 -2.00 -1.15 2.60
CA PRO A 14 -0.97 -0.49 1.80
C PRO A 14 -1.54 0.65 0.94
N PHE A 15 -2.78 0.53 0.49
CA PHE A 15 -3.47 1.59 -0.26
C PHE A 15 -3.75 2.83 0.61
N CYS A 16 -4.06 2.64 1.90
CA CYS A 16 -4.18 3.76 2.83
C CYS A 16 -2.82 4.40 3.10
N GLN A 17 -1.78 3.59 3.25
CA GLN A 17 -0.41 4.06 3.42
C GLN A 17 0.10 4.81 2.18
N LYS A 18 -0.30 4.38 0.96
CA LYS A 18 -0.05 5.12 -0.29
C LYS A 18 -0.63 6.54 -0.21
N VAL A 19 -1.91 6.69 0.15
CA VAL A 19 -2.55 8.01 0.25
C VAL A 19 -1.94 8.86 1.36
N ALA A 20 -1.62 8.28 2.52
CA ALA A 20 -0.96 8.98 3.61
C ALA A 20 0.40 9.57 3.17
N ARG A 21 1.19 8.80 2.40
CA ARG A 21 2.46 9.28 1.82
C ARG A 21 2.25 10.34 0.76
N VAL A 22 1.24 10.21 -0.09
CA VAL A 22 0.89 11.26 -1.07
C VAL A 22 0.59 12.57 -0.36
N LEU A 23 -0.26 12.56 0.67
CA LEU A 23 -0.58 13.76 1.45
C LEU A 23 0.65 14.39 2.10
N LYS A 24 1.51 13.56 2.70
CA LYS A 24 2.76 14.05 3.30
C LYS A 24 3.73 14.62 2.26
N HIS A 25 3.88 13.96 1.12
CA HIS A 25 4.73 14.45 0.02
C HIS A 25 4.27 15.81 -0.50
N LYS A 26 2.95 16.01 -0.58
CA LYS A 26 2.33 17.29 -0.93
C LYS A 26 2.39 18.33 0.19
N GLY A 27 2.89 17.98 1.38
CA GLY A 27 2.95 18.89 2.53
C GLY A 27 1.56 19.24 3.10
N LEU A 28 0.54 18.43 2.82
CA LEU A 28 -0.84 18.66 3.23
C LEU A 28 -1.07 18.10 4.64
N ALA A 29 -1.46 18.98 5.57
CA ALA A 29 -1.89 18.55 6.90
C ALA A 29 -3.27 17.89 6.81
N TYR A 30 -3.44 16.74 7.45
CA TYR A 30 -4.69 15.99 7.45
C TYR A 30 -4.97 15.31 8.79
N GLU A 31 -6.22 15.00 9.02
CA GLU A 31 -6.68 14.17 10.13
C GLU A 31 -6.93 12.75 9.65
N SER A 32 -6.63 11.74 10.49
CA SER A 32 -6.89 10.33 10.19
C SER A 32 -8.02 9.78 11.04
N ILE A 33 -9.00 9.13 10.38
CA ILE A 33 -10.00 8.31 11.05
C ILE A 33 -9.69 6.85 10.77
N ASN A 34 -9.22 6.14 11.81
CA ASN A 34 -8.82 4.73 11.71
C ASN A 34 -10.00 3.80 11.96
N TYR A 35 -10.23 2.87 11.04
CA TYR A 35 -11.26 1.84 11.15
C TYR A 35 -10.68 0.50 11.64
N ASN A 36 -9.82 0.57 12.66
CA ASN A 36 -9.16 -0.58 13.23
C ASN A 36 -10.15 -1.49 13.99
N GLY A 37 -9.84 -2.78 14.03
CA GLY A 37 -10.64 -3.79 14.71
C GLY A 37 -12.06 -3.88 14.15
N VAL A 38 -13.04 -4.03 15.02
CA VAL A 38 -14.47 -4.16 14.65
C VAL A 38 -15.04 -2.89 13.99
N LEU A 39 -14.37 -1.74 14.10
CA LEU A 39 -14.77 -0.52 13.39
C LEU A 39 -14.72 -0.71 11.86
N GLY A 40 -13.92 -1.66 11.37
CA GLY A 40 -13.88 -2.05 9.95
C GLY A 40 -15.24 -2.38 9.36
N ALA A 41 -16.20 -2.85 10.17
CA ALA A 41 -17.58 -3.08 9.72
C ALA A 41 -18.31 -1.81 9.25
N LYS A 42 -17.85 -0.61 9.65
CA LYS A 42 -18.42 0.67 9.20
C LYS A 42 -17.93 1.11 7.83
N VAL A 43 -16.82 0.53 7.34
CA VAL A 43 -16.19 0.91 6.06
C VAL A 43 -17.17 0.75 4.88
N GLY A 44 -18.01 -0.29 4.89
CA GLY A 44 -19.02 -0.50 3.86
C GLY A 44 -20.03 0.62 3.67
N ARG A 45 -20.10 1.59 4.61
CA ARG A 45 -21.01 2.74 4.56
C ARG A 45 -20.31 4.04 4.12
N LEU A 46 -18.98 4.03 4.01
CA LEU A 46 -18.19 5.22 3.67
C LEU A 46 -18.29 5.59 2.21
N SER A 47 -18.36 4.60 1.35
CA SER A 47 -18.32 4.78 -0.09
C SER A 47 -19.11 3.69 -0.81
N LYS A 48 -19.42 3.91 -2.08
CA LYS A 48 -20.16 2.92 -2.91
C LYS A 48 -19.40 1.60 -3.06
N VAL A 49 -18.06 1.64 -3.04
CA VAL A 49 -17.20 0.45 -3.17
C VAL A 49 -17.05 -0.28 -1.83
N GLY A 50 -17.31 0.39 -0.70
CA GLY A 50 -17.19 -0.20 0.64
C GLY A 50 -15.75 -0.56 1.03
N LYS A 51 -14.77 0.21 0.53
CA LYS A 51 -13.35 0.04 0.82
C LYS A 51 -12.72 1.35 1.28
N VAL A 52 -11.58 1.27 1.94
CA VAL A 52 -10.69 2.38 2.25
C VAL A 52 -9.43 2.26 1.40
N PRO A 53 -8.72 3.36 1.09
CA PRO A 53 -8.89 4.72 1.61
C PRO A 53 -10.09 5.47 1.03
N VAL A 54 -10.61 6.41 1.82
CA VAL A 54 -11.54 7.47 1.38
C VAL A 54 -11.00 8.79 1.90
N LEU A 55 -10.99 9.83 1.08
CA LEU A 55 -10.52 11.16 1.43
C LEU A 55 -11.68 12.14 1.34
N ASP A 56 -11.91 12.88 2.43
CA ASP A 56 -12.75 14.07 2.43
C ASP A 56 -11.86 15.30 2.32
N ILE A 57 -12.03 16.09 1.27
CA ILE A 57 -11.24 17.25 0.94
C ILE A 57 -12.06 18.23 0.09
N ASP A 58 -11.99 19.54 0.40
CA ASP A 58 -12.64 20.61 -0.37
C ASP A 58 -14.14 20.37 -0.64
N GLY A 59 -14.85 19.79 0.34
CA GLY A 59 -16.28 19.44 0.19
C GLY A 59 -16.54 18.19 -0.67
N HIS A 60 -15.50 17.51 -1.14
CA HIS A 60 -15.59 16.28 -1.94
C HIS A 60 -15.23 15.05 -1.11
N ARG A 61 -15.92 13.94 -1.37
CA ARG A 61 -15.54 12.62 -0.87
C ARG A 61 -15.02 11.78 -2.03
N ILE A 62 -13.73 11.46 -1.98
CA ILE A 62 -13.02 10.72 -3.03
C ILE A 62 -12.66 9.34 -2.49
N GLN A 63 -12.94 8.30 -3.24
CA GLN A 63 -12.59 6.92 -2.93
C GLN A 63 -11.63 6.36 -3.98
N ASP A 64 -10.84 5.34 -3.62
CA ASP A 64 -9.79 4.75 -4.41
C ASP A 64 -8.46 5.52 -4.37
N SER A 65 -7.37 4.80 -4.08
CA SER A 65 -6.06 5.41 -3.83
C SER A 65 -5.48 6.13 -5.05
N THR A 66 -5.66 5.57 -6.24
CA THR A 66 -5.19 6.18 -7.50
C THR A 66 -5.99 7.43 -7.84
N ARG A 67 -7.32 7.41 -7.68
CA ARG A 67 -8.17 8.59 -7.89
C ARG A 67 -7.85 9.70 -6.91
N ILE A 68 -7.59 9.36 -5.65
CA ILE A 68 -7.15 10.33 -4.62
C ILE A 68 -5.81 10.92 -5.00
N ALA A 69 -4.82 10.10 -5.40
CA ALA A 69 -3.50 10.58 -5.79
C ALA A 69 -3.57 11.52 -7.00
N ARG A 70 -4.35 11.19 -8.02
CA ARG A 70 -4.56 12.04 -9.20
C ARG A 70 -5.25 13.36 -8.84
N TYR A 71 -6.30 13.32 -8.02
CA TYR A 71 -6.96 14.53 -7.55
C TYR A 71 -5.98 15.46 -6.81
N LEU A 72 -5.17 14.90 -5.90
CA LEU A 72 -4.19 15.66 -5.15
C LEU A 72 -3.09 16.23 -6.06
N ASP A 73 -2.68 15.52 -7.10
CA ASP A 73 -1.66 16.01 -8.03
C ASP A 73 -2.18 17.13 -8.93
N GLU A 74 -3.45 17.07 -9.34
CA GLU A 74 -4.10 18.08 -10.17
C GLU A 74 -4.43 19.37 -9.40
N HIS A 75 -4.89 19.26 -8.15
CA HIS A 75 -5.35 20.41 -7.36
C HIS A 75 -4.26 21.03 -6.48
N TYR A 76 -3.21 20.26 -6.20
CA TYR A 76 -2.04 20.67 -5.42
C TYR A 76 -0.76 20.36 -6.23
N PRO A 77 -0.45 21.16 -7.27
CA PRO A 77 0.60 20.84 -8.25
C PRO A 77 2.02 20.97 -7.68
N GLU A 78 2.19 21.56 -6.50
CA GLU A 78 3.47 21.58 -5.81
C GLU A 78 3.91 20.15 -5.47
N SER A 79 5.18 19.84 -5.69
CA SER A 79 5.74 18.49 -5.51
C SER A 79 5.00 17.44 -6.37
N PRO A 80 5.08 17.51 -7.71
CA PRO A 80 4.33 16.63 -8.60
C PRO A 80 4.75 15.17 -8.41
N LEU A 81 3.76 14.26 -8.52
CA LEU A 81 3.96 12.82 -8.44
C LEU A 81 3.81 12.12 -9.79
N TYR A 82 3.07 12.72 -10.71
CA TYR A 82 2.97 12.22 -12.08
C TYR A 82 3.89 13.05 -12.98
N PRO A 83 4.94 12.44 -13.56
CA PRO A 83 5.90 13.16 -14.41
C PRO A 83 5.25 13.96 -15.54
N LEU A 84 5.84 15.09 -15.90
CA LEU A 84 5.35 15.92 -17.00
C LEU A 84 5.69 15.31 -18.37
N ASP A 85 6.79 14.59 -18.47
CA ASP A 85 7.16 13.85 -19.68
C ASP A 85 6.15 12.71 -19.92
N PRO A 86 5.51 12.64 -21.09
CA PRO A 86 4.45 11.66 -21.35
C PRO A 86 4.90 10.20 -21.25
N GLN A 87 6.16 9.89 -21.59
CA GLN A 87 6.68 8.53 -21.52
C GLN A 87 6.94 8.12 -20.08
N GLN A 88 7.56 9.01 -19.30
CA GLN A 88 7.79 8.77 -17.87
C GLN A 88 6.45 8.70 -17.11
N ARG A 89 5.49 9.55 -17.48
CA ARG A 89 4.13 9.51 -16.90
C ARG A 89 3.47 8.15 -17.15
N ALA A 90 3.50 7.67 -18.38
CA ALA A 90 2.94 6.36 -18.71
C ALA A 90 3.65 5.23 -17.95
N GLN A 91 4.96 5.31 -17.79
CA GLN A 91 5.73 4.34 -16.99
C GLN A 91 5.33 4.39 -15.51
N ALA A 92 5.17 5.59 -14.94
CA ALA A 92 4.76 5.73 -13.53
C ALA A 92 3.36 5.17 -13.29
N GLU A 93 2.42 5.42 -14.21
CA GLU A 93 1.05 4.87 -14.14
C GLU A 93 1.05 3.34 -14.29
N LEU A 94 1.87 2.77 -15.18
CA LEU A 94 2.01 1.31 -15.31
C LEU A 94 2.61 0.66 -14.06
N TRP A 95 3.58 1.30 -13.40
CA TRP A 95 4.11 0.83 -12.12
C TRP A 95 3.07 0.90 -11.01
N GLU A 96 2.28 1.97 -10.98
CA GLU A 96 1.17 2.12 -10.03
C GLU A 96 0.16 0.99 -10.20
N ASP A 97 -0.33 0.76 -11.43
CA ASP A 97 -1.27 -0.32 -11.75
C ASP A 97 -0.68 -1.70 -11.45
N TRP A 98 0.58 -1.95 -11.82
CA TRP A 98 1.26 -3.20 -11.50
C TRP A 98 1.35 -3.44 -9.99
N SER A 99 1.63 -2.40 -9.22
CA SER A 99 1.68 -2.47 -7.77
C SER A 99 0.30 -2.81 -7.18
N ASP A 100 -0.73 -2.14 -7.65
CA ASP A 100 -2.08 -2.22 -7.09
C ASP A 100 -2.78 -3.53 -7.51
N GLU A 101 -2.49 -4.08 -8.72
CA GLU A 101 -3.18 -5.25 -9.26
C GLU A 101 -2.35 -6.56 -9.17
N LEU A 102 -1.03 -6.49 -9.10
CA LEU A 102 -0.18 -7.67 -9.00
C LEU A 102 0.55 -7.76 -7.66
N LEU A 103 1.37 -6.75 -7.31
CA LEU A 103 2.24 -6.81 -6.13
C LEU A 103 1.44 -6.94 -4.84
N TYR A 104 0.27 -6.31 -4.77
CA TYR A 104 -0.69 -6.46 -3.67
C TYR A 104 -1.02 -7.91 -3.35
N TRP A 105 -1.15 -8.80 -4.34
CA TRP A 105 -1.50 -10.19 -4.10
C TRP A 105 -0.36 -10.98 -3.47
N PHE A 106 0.90 -10.64 -3.75
CA PHE A 106 2.05 -11.19 -3.03
C PHE A 106 2.06 -10.74 -1.57
N GLU A 107 1.79 -9.46 -1.32
CA GLU A 107 1.66 -8.93 0.03
C GLU A 107 0.56 -9.69 0.82
N VAL A 108 -0.64 -9.84 0.24
CA VAL A 108 -1.73 -10.62 0.82
C VAL A 108 -1.34 -12.08 1.04
N TYR A 109 -0.62 -12.69 0.09
CA TYR A 109 -0.15 -14.07 0.21
C TYR A 109 0.75 -14.24 1.43
N PHE A 110 1.81 -13.44 1.57
CA PHE A 110 2.73 -13.56 2.70
C PHE A 110 2.06 -13.24 4.02
N ARG A 111 1.17 -12.27 4.05
CA ARG A 111 0.36 -11.93 5.23
C ARG A 111 -0.50 -13.10 5.71
N LEU A 112 -1.12 -13.85 4.80
CA LEU A 112 -2.06 -14.91 5.15
C LEU A 112 -1.42 -16.29 5.35
N LYS A 113 -0.38 -16.60 4.57
CA LYS A 113 0.24 -17.94 4.56
C LYS A 113 1.35 -18.10 5.60
N ASP A 114 1.85 -17.02 6.17
CA ASP A 114 2.78 -17.04 7.29
C ASP A 114 2.03 -16.80 8.61
N PRO A 115 2.06 -17.77 9.56
CA PRO A 115 1.40 -17.61 10.86
C PRO A 115 1.89 -16.43 11.68
N VAL A 116 3.17 -16.08 11.56
CA VAL A 116 3.77 -14.92 12.25
C VAL A 116 3.28 -13.62 11.60
N ALA A 117 3.24 -13.57 10.27
CA ALA A 117 2.81 -12.40 9.53
C ALA A 117 1.34 -12.05 9.80
N ILE A 118 0.44 -13.04 9.79
CA ILE A 118 -0.98 -12.77 10.08
C ILE A 118 -1.19 -12.28 11.51
N ASP A 119 -0.44 -12.79 12.48
CA ASP A 119 -0.56 -12.33 13.87
C ASP A 119 -0.02 -10.91 14.04
N GLN A 120 1.06 -10.56 13.34
CA GLN A 120 1.58 -9.20 13.29
C GLN A 120 0.58 -8.25 12.60
N ALA A 121 0.03 -8.65 11.46
CA ALA A 121 -0.97 -7.88 10.73
C ALA A 121 -2.22 -7.61 11.58
N VAL A 122 -2.70 -8.62 12.32
CA VAL A 122 -3.85 -8.47 13.22
C VAL A 122 -3.54 -7.51 14.38
N ARG A 123 -2.31 -7.53 14.92
CA ARG A 123 -1.90 -6.56 15.95
C ARG A 123 -2.01 -5.13 15.44
N ILE A 124 -1.49 -4.87 14.23
CA ILE A 124 -1.55 -3.55 13.58
C ILE A 124 -3.01 -3.19 13.28
N ALA A 125 -3.77 -4.10 12.66
CA ALA A 125 -5.18 -3.89 12.33
C ALA A 125 -6.09 -3.64 13.54
N CYS A 126 -5.64 -3.99 14.74
CA CYS A 126 -6.35 -3.77 16.01
C CYS A 126 -5.62 -2.76 16.91
N GLU A 127 -4.72 -1.93 16.38
CA GLU A 127 -4.03 -0.91 17.16
C GLU A 127 -5.04 0.08 17.77
N GLY A 128 -4.85 0.40 19.06
CA GLY A 128 -5.80 1.22 19.82
C GLY A 128 -7.13 0.54 20.19
N ARG A 129 -7.25 -0.78 19.92
CA ARG A 129 -8.47 -1.57 20.19
C ARG A 129 -8.23 -2.64 21.26
N SER A 130 -9.33 -3.17 21.81
CA SER A 130 -9.25 -4.26 22.79
C SER A 130 -8.64 -5.54 22.19
N ALA A 131 -7.81 -6.22 22.96
CA ALA A 131 -7.17 -7.48 22.53
C ALA A 131 -8.20 -8.58 22.17
N VAL A 132 -9.42 -8.52 22.72
CA VAL A 132 -10.49 -9.48 22.40
C VAL A 132 -10.96 -9.38 20.95
N GLU A 133 -10.74 -8.24 20.29
CA GLU A 133 -11.08 -8.04 18.87
C GLU A 133 -10.14 -8.78 17.91
N ARG A 134 -8.95 -9.18 18.37
CA ARG A 134 -7.91 -9.78 17.50
C ARG A 134 -8.35 -11.10 16.87
N LEU A 135 -9.01 -11.96 17.64
CA LEU A 135 -9.46 -13.26 17.12
C LEU A 135 -10.53 -13.11 16.01
N PRO A 136 -11.64 -12.39 16.24
CA PRO A 136 -12.63 -12.18 15.17
C PRO A 136 -12.02 -11.47 13.94
N ILE A 137 -11.15 -10.48 14.12
CA ILE A 137 -10.47 -9.82 12.98
C ILE A 137 -9.56 -10.80 12.23
N LYS A 138 -8.80 -11.64 12.94
CA LYS A 138 -7.96 -12.69 12.30
C LYS A 138 -8.81 -13.63 11.44
N LEU A 139 -9.96 -14.08 11.96
CA LEU A 139 -10.85 -14.97 11.23
C LEU A 139 -11.47 -14.28 10.00
N THR A 140 -11.89 -13.03 10.14
CA THR A 140 -12.45 -12.22 9.04
C THR A 140 -11.42 -11.99 7.94
N LEU A 141 -10.19 -11.63 8.30
CA LEU A 141 -9.09 -11.45 7.33
C LEU A 141 -8.79 -12.76 6.59
N LYS A 142 -8.65 -13.88 7.33
CA LYS A 142 -8.40 -15.18 6.71
C LYS A 142 -9.51 -15.61 5.77
N ALA A 143 -10.77 -15.43 6.16
CA ALA A 143 -11.92 -15.80 5.32
C ALA A 143 -12.04 -14.89 4.09
N GLY A 144 -12.05 -13.58 4.28
CA GLY A 144 -12.26 -12.60 3.20
C GLY A 144 -11.10 -12.55 2.20
N LEU A 145 -9.90 -12.25 2.68
CA LEU A 145 -8.72 -12.18 1.81
C LEU A 145 -8.30 -13.57 1.31
N GLY A 146 -8.51 -14.64 2.10
CA GLY A 146 -8.21 -16.01 1.69
C GLY A 146 -9.05 -16.46 0.51
N LEU A 147 -10.35 -16.13 0.49
CA LEU A 147 -11.23 -16.42 -0.64
C LEU A 147 -10.80 -15.63 -1.90
N GLN A 148 -10.47 -14.35 -1.74
CA GLN A 148 -10.00 -13.52 -2.85
C GLN A 148 -8.68 -14.03 -3.41
N LEU A 149 -7.71 -14.36 -2.56
CA LEU A 149 -6.42 -14.91 -2.94
C LEU A 149 -6.57 -16.26 -3.67
N PHE A 150 -7.48 -17.12 -3.21
CA PHE A 150 -7.79 -18.38 -3.86
C PHE A 150 -8.41 -18.16 -5.26
N SER A 151 -9.37 -17.25 -5.36
CA SER A 151 -10.06 -16.92 -6.63
C SER A 151 -9.09 -16.30 -7.64
N GLN A 152 -8.18 -15.43 -7.19
CA GLN A 152 -7.15 -14.81 -8.03
C GLN A 152 -6.15 -15.83 -8.59
N GLY A 153 -5.89 -16.92 -7.87
CA GLY A 153 -5.04 -18.02 -8.32
C GLY A 153 -3.76 -18.21 -7.51
N LEU A 154 -3.13 -17.15 -7.02
CA LEU A 154 -1.88 -17.21 -6.27
C LEU A 154 -2.02 -18.09 -5.01
N GLY A 155 -3.20 -18.08 -4.38
CA GLY A 155 -3.49 -18.90 -3.20
C GLY A 155 -3.53 -20.42 -3.44
N ARG A 156 -3.50 -20.86 -4.70
CA ARG A 156 -3.48 -22.27 -5.13
C ARG A 156 -2.11 -22.75 -5.59
N MET A 157 -1.15 -21.82 -5.75
CA MET A 157 0.21 -22.14 -6.18
C MET A 157 1.03 -22.76 -5.02
N GLN A 158 2.07 -23.50 -5.37
CA GLN A 158 3.06 -23.95 -4.40
C GLN A 158 3.81 -22.75 -3.82
N ARG A 159 4.17 -22.86 -2.54
CA ARG A 159 4.86 -21.76 -1.84
C ARG A 159 6.16 -21.36 -2.53
N GLU A 160 6.93 -22.36 -2.93
CA GLU A 160 8.24 -22.19 -3.55
C GLU A 160 8.14 -21.41 -4.88
N ASP A 161 7.10 -21.65 -5.66
CA ASP A 161 6.84 -20.92 -6.91
C ASP A 161 6.48 -19.48 -6.63
N VAL A 162 5.58 -19.22 -5.65
CA VAL A 162 5.18 -17.86 -5.28
C VAL A 162 6.37 -17.05 -4.74
N GLU A 163 7.19 -17.67 -3.88
CA GLU A 163 8.40 -17.04 -3.35
C GLU A 163 9.39 -16.73 -4.49
N SER A 164 9.64 -17.68 -5.38
CA SER A 164 10.52 -17.50 -6.54
C SER A 164 10.04 -16.37 -7.45
N ASP A 165 8.73 -16.30 -7.72
CA ASP A 165 8.13 -15.23 -8.50
C ASP A 165 8.29 -13.86 -7.85
N PHE A 166 8.06 -13.79 -6.53
CA PHE A 166 8.25 -12.56 -5.77
C PHE A 166 9.70 -12.10 -5.78
N LEU A 167 10.66 -13.01 -5.56
CA LEU A 167 12.08 -12.68 -5.59
C LEU A 167 12.51 -12.13 -6.95
N ARG A 168 12.00 -12.70 -8.06
CA ARG A 168 12.24 -12.14 -9.41
C ARG A 168 11.68 -10.72 -9.56
N HIS A 169 10.57 -10.39 -8.92
CA HIS A 169 10.06 -9.02 -8.90
C HIS A 169 10.99 -8.08 -8.13
N LEU A 170 11.52 -8.51 -6.98
CA LEU A 170 12.49 -7.73 -6.23
C LEU A 170 13.78 -7.49 -7.02
N ASP A 171 14.27 -8.50 -7.74
CA ASP A 171 15.47 -8.38 -8.57
C ASP A 171 15.28 -7.39 -9.74
N ARG A 172 14.08 -7.35 -10.33
CA ARG A 172 13.74 -6.35 -11.36
C ARG A 172 13.72 -4.93 -10.79
N ILE A 173 13.13 -4.75 -9.62
CA ILE A 173 13.13 -3.44 -8.93
C ILE A 173 14.55 -3.02 -8.61
N GLU A 174 15.37 -3.90 -8.04
CA GLU A 174 16.79 -3.66 -7.73
C GLU A 174 17.56 -3.19 -8.98
N THR A 175 17.28 -3.82 -10.14
CA THR A 175 17.88 -3.44 -11.42
C THR A 175 17.42 -2.07 -11.92
N VAL A 176 16.12 -1.78 -11.84
CA VAL A 176 15.57 -0.47 -12.27
C VAL A 176 16.16 0.67 -11.44
N LEU A 177 16.32 0.45 -10.14
CA LEU A 177 16.89 1.45 -9.21
C LEU A 177 18.37 1.77 -9.45
N GLU A 178 19.06 1.01 -10.32
CA GLU A 178 20.47 1.24 -10.65
C GLU A 178 20.72 2.59 -11.34
N ASN A 179 19.75 3.07 -12.12
CA ASN A 179 19.94 4.26 -12.96
C ASN A 179 19.93 5.55 -12.12
N SER A 180 18.81 5.84 -11.44
CA SER A 180 18.61 7.11 -10.72
C SER A 180 18.32 6.92 -9.23
N GLY A 181 18.09 5.68 -8.80
CA GLY A 181 17.62 5.38 -7.45
C GLY A 181 16.13 5.69 -7.24
N TRP A 182 15.37 5.84 -8.34
CA TRP A 182 13.92 5.94 -8.43
C TRP A 182 13.38 5.00 -9.50
N LEU A 183 12.10 4.62 -9.42
CA LEU A 183 11.50 3.70 -10.38
C LEU A 183 11.29 4.34 -11.75
N VAL A 184 11.05 5.65 -11.78
CA VAL A 184 10.83 6.40 -13.02
C VAL A 184 11.52 7.77 -12.93
N GLY A 185 12.31 8.11 -13.95
CA GLY A 185 12.98 9.41 -14.03
C GLY A 185 14.02 9.63 -12.93
N GLU A 186 14.26 10.91 -12.59
CA GLU A 186 15.32 11.34 -11.67
C GLU A 186 14.78 11.80 -10.29
N ALA A 187 13.47 11.72 -10.09
CA ALA A 187 12.80 12.17 -8.88
C ALA A 187 11.72 11.17 -8.47
N ILE A 188 11.26 11.29 -7.22
CA ILE A 188 10.15 10.48 -6.73
C ILE A 188 8.90 10.69 -7.58
N SER A 189 8.17 9.60 -7.81
CA SER A 189 6.91 9.59 -8.54
C SER A 189 5.86 8.76 -7.80
N ILE A 190 4.64 8.71 -8.35
CA ILE A 190 3.59 7.84 -7.83
C ILE A 190 4.00 6.35 -7.87
N ALA A 191 4.85 5.96 -8.83
CA ALA A 191 5.41 4.62 -8.91
C ALA A 191 6.11 4.22 -7.61
N ASP A 192 6.97 5.12 -7.10
CA ASP A 192 7.74 4.87 -5.88
C ASP A 192 6.85 4.75 -4.65
N ILE A 193 5.85 5.63 -4.55
CA ILE A 193 4.92 5.62 -3.42
C ILE A 193 4.03 4.37 -3.45
N ALA A 194 3.52 3.98 -4.63
CA ALA A 194 2.65 2.81 -4.78
C ALA A 194 3.42 1.52 -4.45
N VAL A 195 4.50 1.26 -5.18
CA VAL A 195 5.33 0.05 -4.99
C VAL A 195 5.93 0.00 -3.58
N GLY A 196 6.47 1.14 -3.11
CA GLY A 196 7.06 1.23 -1.78
C GLY A 196 6.05 0.94 -0.67
N SER A 197 4.80 1.41 -0.82
CA SER A 197 3.75 1.13 0.19
C SER A 197 3.45 -0.36 0.31
N GLN A 198 3.44 -1.12 -0.78
CA GLN A 198 3.25 -2.57 -0.74
C GLN A 198 4.45 -3.27 -0.08
N LEU A 199 5.67 -2.95 -0.52
CA LEU A 199 6.88 -3.61 -0.01
C LEU A 199 7.16 -3.27 1.46
N ILE A 200 6.86 -2.06 1.90
CA ILE A 200 6.95 -1.67 3.31
C ILE A 200 5.99 -2.49 4.17
N GLU A 201 4.78 -2.82 3.69
CA GLU A 201 3.88 -3.70 4.42
C GLU A 201 4.41 -5.15 4.47
N VAL A 202 5.03 -5.66 3.40
CA VAL A 202 5.73 -6.96 3.44
C VAL A 202 6.86 -6.93 4.46
N ASP A 203 7.72 -5.90 4.45
CA ASP A 203 8.81 -5.73 5.42
C ASP A 203 8.30 -5.66 6.87
N ARG A 204 7.20 -4.92 7.09
CA ARG A 204 6.61 -4.72 8.42
C ARG A 204 5.97 -6.01 8.98
N THR A 205 5.39 -6.85 8.13
CA THR A 205 4.59 -7.99 8.57
C THR A 205 5.28 -9.35 8.41
N SER A 206 6.05 -9.56 7.34
CA SER A 206 6.65 -10.87 7.04
C SER A 206 8.10 -10.97 7.47
N ALA A 207 8.35 -11.60 8.62
CA ALA A 207 9.70 -11.90 9.07
C ALA A 207 10.47 -12.77 8.07
N ARG A 208 9.77 -13.56 7.25
CA ARG A 208 10.36 -14.43 6.21
C ARG A 208 10.88 -13.63 5.00
N MET A 209 10.13 -12.64 4.54
CA MET A 209 10.49 -11.86 3.35
C MET A 209 11.35 -10.64 3.67
N ARG A 210 11.38 -10.19 4.92
CA ARG A 210 12.21 -9.06 5.34
C ARG A 210 13.69 -9.20 4.96
N PRO A 211 14.38 -10.33 5.21
CA PRO A 211 15.78 -10.48 4.80
C PRO A 211 15.95 -10.35 3.28
N GLU A 212 14.99 -10.83 2.49
CA GLU A 212 15.05 -10.77 1.04
C GLU A 212 14.96 -9.33 0.50
N LEU A 213 14.18 -8.48 1.17
CA LEU A 213 14.12 -7.04 0.88
C LEU A 213 15.43 -6.34 1.30
N GLN A 214 15.96 -6.69 2.47
CA GLN A 214 17.15 -6.04 3.05
C GLN A 214 18.46 -6.46 2.37
N ASN A 215 18.54 -7.66 1.82
CA ASN A 215 19.71 -8.16 1.11
C ASN A 215 19.91 -7.54 -0.29
N ARG A 216 18.99 -6.69 -0.74
CA ARG A 216 19.07 -5.92 -1.99
C ARG A 216 19.39 -4.46 -1.66
N PRO A 217 20.65 -4.02 -1.82
CA PRO A 217 21.10 -2.75 -1.24
C PRO A 217 20.41 -1.51 -1.81
N ARG A 218 20.12 -1.48 -3.13
CA ARG A 218 19.42 -0.35 -3.76
C ARG A 218 17.95 -0.33 -3.34
N LEU A 219 17.29 -1.49 -3.36
CA LEU A 219 15.91 -1.66 -2.91
C LEU A 219 15.76 -1.23 -1.45
N SER A 220 16.66 -1.71 -0.58
CA SER A 220 16.65 -1.37 0.84
C SER A 220 16.81 0.14 1.05
N ALA A 221 17.80 0.77 0.40
CA ALA A 221 18.03 2.21 0.49
C ALA A 221 16.87 3.04 -0.07
N TRP A 222 16.28 2.60 -1.18
CA TRP A 222 15.11 3.23 -1.77
C TRP A 222 13.87 3.11 -0.86
N MET A 223 13.63 1.95 -0.27
CA MET A 223 12.54 1.77 0.70
C MET A 223 12.66 2.72 1.89
N GLU A 224 13.87 2.95 2.40
CA GLU A 224 14.09 3.92 3.48
C GLU A 224 13.76 5.36 3.04
N LYS A 225 14.09 5.75 1.79
CA LYS A 225 13.64 7.04 1.24
C LYS A 225 12.11 7.14 1.22
N VAL A 226 11.41 6.09 0.74
CA VAL A 226 9.94 6.08 0.69
C VAL A 226 9.32 6.06 2.09
N LYS A 227 9.94 5.40 3.07
CA LYS A 227 9.48 5.41 4.47
C LYS A 227 9.58 6.79 5.12
N SER A 228 10.56 7.60 4.70
CA SER A 228 10.79 8.94 5.27
C SER A 228 9.77 9.99 4.82
N ILE A 229 8.97 9.68 3.82
CA ILE A 229 7.82 10.48 3.40
C ILE A 229 6.65 10.15 4.33
#